data_3ae3e01281bb51616467cbbe421ffffd
#
_entry.id   3ae3e01281bb51616467cbbe421ffffd
#
_cell.length_a   1.000
_cell.length_b   1.000
_cell.length_c   1.000
_cell.angle_alpha   90.00
_cell.angle_beta   90.00
_cell.angle_gamma   90.00
#
_symmetry.space_group_name_H-M   'P 1'
#
loop_
_entity.id
_entity.type
_entity.pdbx_description
1 polymer ?
#
loop_
_entity_poly.entity_id
_entity_poly.type
_entity_poly.pdbx_seq_one_letter_code
_entity_poly.pdbx_strand_id
1 'polypeptide(L)'
;GFENYTEYIHFGLTSQDVNNTAIPLSIKDFLPYYYSIIEDLINELSIKVKEYSDVAMLARTHGQPASPTRLGKEINVFKSRIIEQFNVIKTIPISCKFGGATGNMNAHKVAFPKIDWIDFSNNFAKKLNLKLSYPTTQIEHYDNLARLFDNFKRINTIILDLNKDLWQYISMDYFQQKIIKNEVGSSAMPHKVNPI
;
A
#
# COMPACT_ATOMS: atom_id res chain seq x y z
N GLY A 1 -22.51 -24.25 23.98
CA GLY A 1 -22.17 -23.75 22.88
C GLY A 1 -23.18 -23.12 21.93
N PHE A 2 -22.77 -22.98 20.68
CA PHE A 2 -23.57 -22.34 19.62
C PHE A 2 -24.37 -23.35 18.79
N GLU A 3 -24.46 -24.59 19.22
CA GLU A 3 -25.09 -25.70 18.49
C GLU A 3 -26.55 -25.43 18.14
N ASN A 4 -27.26 -24.65 18.96
CA ASN A 4 -28.65 -24.26 18.72
C ASN A 4 -28.80 -23.03 17.79
N TYR A 5 -27.72 -22.52 17.24
CA TYR A 5 -27.71 -21.30 16.41
C TYR A 5 -27.05 -21.51 15.05
N THR A 6 -26.89 -22.77 14.63
CA THR A 6 -26.20 -23.12 13.37
C THR A 6 -26.91 -22.56 12.14
N GLU A 7 -28.22 -22.43 12.16
CA GLU A 7 -29.02 -21.85 11.08
C GLU A 7 -28.74 -20.34 10.88
N TYR A 8 -28.17 -19.65 11.88
CA TYR A 8 -27.85 -18.24 11.75
C TYR A 8 -26.48 -17.97 11.14
N ILE A 9 -25.62 -18.98 10.97
CA ILE A 9 -24.26 -18.82 10.42
C ILE A 9 -24.27 -18.17 9.05
N HIS A 10 -25.27 -18.50 8.22
CA HIS A 10 -25.41 -17.95 6.86
C HIS A 10 -26.77 -17.24 6.66
N PHE A 11 -27.41 -16.83 7.75
CA PHE A 11 -28.75 -16.24 7.71
C PHE A 11 -28.80 -14.96 6.89
N GLY A 12 -29.58 -14.97 5.81
CA GLY A 12 -29.76 -13.82 4.92
C GLY A 12 -28.53 -13.37 4.13
N LEU A 13 -27.38 -14.03 4.30
CA LEU A 13 -26.14 -13.67 3.63
C LEU A 13 -26.08 -14.21 2.20
N THR A 14 -25.31 -13.53 1.37
CA THR A 14 -24.79 -14.03 0.10
C THR A 14 -23.29 -14.25 0.21
N SER A 15 -22.69 -14.99 -0.73
CA SER A 15 -21.25 -15.20 -0.81
C SER A 15 -20.47 -13.87 -0.78
N GLN A 16 -21.02 -12.82 -1.36
CA GLN A 16 -20.38 -11.51 -1.40
C GLN A 16 -20.43 -10.77 -0.05
N ASP A 17 -21.36 -11.05 0.84
CA ASP A 17 -21.28 -10.54 2.23
C ASP A 17 -20.06 -11.12 2.94
N VAL A 18 -19.73 -12.39 2.68
CA VAL A 18 -18.55 -13.07 3.23
C VAL A 18 -17.28 -12.57 2.57
N ASN A 19 -17.20 -12.61 1.23
CA ASN A 19 -15.99 -12.24 0.49
C ASN A 19 -15.65 -10.75 0.65
N ASN A 20 -16.66 -9.88 0.57
CA ASN A 20 -16.47 -8.43 0.74
C ASN A 20 -16.29 -8.00 2.21
N THR A 21 -16.16 -8.95 3.11
CA THR A 21 -15.72 -8.73 4.51
C THR A 21 -14.38 -9.41 4.77
N ALA A 22 -14.20 -10.65 4.33
CA ALA A 22 -12.99 -11.43 4.56
C ALA A 22 -11.75 -10.82 3.85
N ILE A 23 -11.91 -10.44 2.57
CA ILE A 23 -10.82 -9.83 1.80
C ILE A 23 -10.36 -8.48 2.42
N PRO A 24 -11.26 -7.52 2.72
CA PRO A 24 -10.88 -6.32 3.44
C PRO A 24 -10.22 -6.57 4.79
N LEU A 25 -10.66 -7.56 5.57
CA LEU A 25 -10.00 -7.94 6.82
C LEU A 25 -8.56 -8.39 6.59
N SER A 26 -8.33 -9.28 5.62
CA SER A 26 -6.98 -9.74 5.28
C SER A 26 -6.07 -8.59 4.85
N ILE A 27 -6.60 -7.65 4.06
CA ILE A 27 -5.86 -6.45 3.66
C ILE A 27 -5.54 -5.58 4.89
N LYS A 28 -6.53 -5.34 5.75
CA LYS A 28 -6.36 -4.57 6.98
C LYS A 28 -5.28 -5.16 7.89
N ASP A 29 -5.25 -6.48 8.03
CA ASP A 29 -4.25 -7.18 8.85
C ASP A 29 -2.84 -7.11 8.23
N PHE A 30 -2.74 -7.02 6.90
CA PHE A 30 -1.48 -6.85 6.19
C PHE A 30 -0.93 -5.40 6.25
N LEU A 31 -1.80 -4.40 6.27
CA LEU A 31 -1.39 -2.99 6.19
C LEU A 31 -0.36 -2.55 7.24
N PRO A 32 -0.42 -2.95 8.52
CA PRO A 32 0.61 -2.58 9.51
C PRO A 32 2.01 -3.06 9.12
N TYR A 33 2.12 -4.26 8.54
CA TYR A 33 3.38 -4.78 8.04
C TYR A 33 3.90 -3.96 6.86
N TYR A 34 3.03 -3.64 5.89
CA TYR A 34 3.39 -2.76 4.78
C TYR A 34 3.83 -1.37 5.26
N TYR A 35 3.12 -0.81 6.25
CA TYR A 35 3.47 0.50 6.81
C TYR A 35 4.86 0.50 7.45
N SER A 36 5.19 -0.54 8.20
CA SER A 36 6.52 -0.69 8.80
C SER A 36 7.63 -0.67 7.74
N ILE A 37 7.46 -1.40 6.63
CA ILE A 37 8.46 -1.42 5.54
C ILE A 37 8.64 -0.04 4.91
N ILE A 38 7.55 0.70 4.68
CA ILE A 38 7.64 2.05 4.11
C ILE A 38 8.25 3.05 5.11
N GLU A 39 7.95 2.92 6.41
CA GLU A 39 8.57 3.72 7.47
C GLU A 39 10.08 3.47 7.55
N ASP A 40 10.51 2.22 7.47
CA ASP A 40 11.93 1.87 7.42
C ASP A 40 12.63 2.49 6.20
N LEU A 41 12.01 2.41 5.01
CA LEU A 41 12.54 3.06 3.81
C LEU A 41 12.64 4.58 3.98
N ILE A 42 11.64 5.24 4.55
CA ILE A 42 11.64 6.69 4.82
C ILE A 42 12.77 7.06 5.80
N ASN A 43 13.00 6.23 6.82
CA ASN A 43 14.07 6.42 7.80
C ASN A 43 15.45 6.29 7.14
N GLU A 44 15.69 5.27 6.35
CA GLU A 44 16.94 5.08 5.60
C GLU A 44 17.20 6.24 4.64
N LEU A 45 16.19 6.66 3.87
CA LEU A 45 16.31 7.83 3.00
C LEU A 45 16.60 9.10 3.81
N SER A 46 16.03 9.25 5.01
CA SER A 46 16.30 10.40 5.88
C SER A 46 17.74 10.45 6.36
N ILE A 47 18.34 9.28 6.69
CA ILE A 47 19.76 9.15 7.03
C ILE A 47 20.62 9.59 5.83
N LYS A 48 20.32 9.10 4.62
CA LYS A 48 21.06 9.42 3.41
C LYS A 48 20.91 10.90 3.00
N VAL A 49 19.74 11.47 3.15
CA VAL A 49 19.51 12.93 2.94
C VAL A 49 20.44 13.76 3.82
N LYS A 50 20.59 13.39 5.10
CA LYS A 50 21.46 14.08 6.04
C LYS A 50 22.94 13.84 5.73
N GLU A 51 23.32 12.60 5.46
CA GLU A 51 24.70 12.20 5.15
C GLU A 51 25.23 12.96 3.92
N TYR A 52 24.38 13.13 2.89
CA TYR A 52 24.77 13.75 1.62
C TYR A 52 24.30 15.21 1.47
N SER A 53 23.91 15.87 2.56
CA SER A 53 23.40 17.25 2.54
C SER A 53 24.35 18.26 1.90
N ASP A 54 25.65 18.07 2.08
CA ASP A 54 26.70 18.97 1.60
C ASP A 54 27.47 18.44 0.38
N VAL A 55 27.09 17.27 -0.13
CA VAL A 55 27.70 16.67 -1.31
C VAL A 55 27.20 17.38 -2.57
N ALA A 56 28.09 18.16 -3.20
CA ALA A 56 27.79 18.82 -4.46
C ALA A 56 27.63 17.79 -5.59
N MET A 57 26.67 18.01 -6.44
CA MET A 57 26.34 17.14 -7.57
C MET A 57 25.98 17.99 -8.79
N LEU A 58 26.37 17.56 -9.97
CA LEU A 58 25.93 18.17 -11.23
C LEU A 58 24.61 17.55 -11.65
N ALA A 59 23.54 18.35 -11.65
CA ALA A 59 22.27 17.91 -12.25
C ALA A 59 22.40 17.74 -13.76
N ARG A 60 21.56 16.88 -14.34
CA ARG A 60 21.50 16.63 -15.78
C ARG A 60 20.07 16.76 -16.29
N THR A 61 19.93 17.32 -17.48
CA THR A 61 18.65 17.33 -18.22
C THR A 61 18.94 16.90 -19.66
N HIS A 62 18.07 16.07 -20.21
CA HIS A 62 18.27 15.51 -21.56
C HIS A 62 19.65 14.83 -21.74
N GLY A 63 20.16 14.20 -20.69
CA GLY A 63 21.48 13.58 -20.67
C GLY A 63 22.66 14.56 -20.64
N GLN A 64 22.42 15.88 -20.64
CA GLN A 64 23.44 16.92 -20.68
C GLN A 64 23.70 17.53 -19.28
N PRO A 65 24.95 17.96 -19.00
CA PRO A 65 25.25 18.72 -17.81
C PRO A 65 24.36 19.97 -17.70
N ALA A 66 23.82 20.19 -16.50
CA ALA A 66 22.97 21.33 -16.17
C ALA A 66 23.51 22.09 -14.96
N SER A 67 22.63 22.61 -14.11
CA SER A 67 23.03 23.39 -12.94
C SER A 67 23.54 22.51 -11.79
N PRO A 68 24.40 23.01 -10.92
CA PRO A 68 24.78 22.34 -9.68
C PRO A 68 23.58 22.12 -8.78
N THR A 69 23.58 20.98 -8.07
CA THR A 69 22.63 20.61 -7.03
C THR A 69 23.36 19.93 -5.88
N ARG A 70 22.64 19.37 -4.94
CA ARG A 70 23.18 18.56 -3.84
C ARG A 70 22.53 17.19 -3.81
N LEU A 71 23.33 16.15 -3.63
CA LEU A 71 22.86 14.77 -3.62
C LEU A 71 21.79 14.52 -2.55
N GLY A 72 21.98 15.05 -1.34
CA GLY A 72 20.98 14.93 -0.28
C GLY A 72 19.63 15.55 -0.66
N LYS A 73 19.62 16.68 -1.40
CA LYS A 73 18.39 17.30 -1.91
C LYS A 73 17.73 16.41 -2.97
N GLU A 74 18.47 15.80 -3.89
CA GLU A 74 17.91 14.89 -4.90
C GLU A 74 17.24 13.68 -4.25
N ILE A 75 17.88 13.04 -3.26
CA ILE A 75 17.27 11.94 -2.48
C ILE A 75 16.04 12.43 -1.71
N ASN A 76 16.07 13.65 -1.16
CA ASN A 76 14.94 14.19 -0.41
C ASN A 76 13.68 14.39 -1.25
N VAL A 77 13.80 14.61 -2.55
CA VAL A 77 12.64 14.65 -3.47
C VAL A 77 11.86 13.36 -3.40
N PHE A 78 12.53 12.21 -3.53
CA PHE A 78 11.90 10.90 -3.47
C PHE A 78 11.29 10.61 -2.09
N LYS A 79 12.06 10.90 -1.02
CA LYS A 79 11.56 10.75 0.35
C LYS A 79 10.27 11.54 0.56
N SER A 80 10.23 12.81 0.15
CA SER A 80 9.07 13.68 0.32
C SER A 80 7.85 13.16 -0.46
N ARG A 81 8.05 12.69 -1.70
CA ARG A 81 7.00 12.07 -2.53
C ARG A 81 6.44 10.80 -1.87
N ILE A 82 7.32 9.93 -1.31
CA ILE A 82 6.91 8.71 -0.61
C ILE A 82 6.10 9.07 0.64
N ILE A 83 6.55 10.01 1.46
CA ILE A 83 5.83 10.46 2.67
C ILE A 83 4.43 10.98 2.31
N GLU A 84 4.31 11.78 1.25
CA GLU A 84 3.01 12.29 0.80
C GLU A 84 2.04 11.14 0.47
N GLN A 85 2.47 10.17 -0.35
CA GLN A 85 1.61 9.03 -0.70
C GLN A 85 1.37 8.10 0.50
N PHE A 86 2.33 7.95 1.39
CA PHE A 86 2.18 7.18 2.62
C PHE A 86 1.16 7.81 3.59
N ASN A 87 1.08 9.13 3.64
CA ASN A 87 0.04 9.81 4.40
C ASN A 87 -1.34 9.62 3.76
N VAL A 88 -1.43 9.65 2.42
CA VAL A 88 -2.68 9.40 1.70
C VAL A 88 -3.20 8.00 1.97
N ILE A 89 -2.36 6.97 1.91
CA ILE A 89 -2.80 5.56 2.10
C ILE A 89 -3.42 5.34 3.48
N LYS A 90 -2.90 6.00 4.52
CA LYS A 90 -3.42 5.91 5.89
C LYS A 90 -4.84 6.51 6.05
N THR A 91 -5.28 7.31 5.09
CA THR A 91 -6.63 7.91 5.11
C THR A 91 -7.66 7.11 4.34
N ILE A 92 -7.24 6.08 3.58
CA ILE A 92 -8.15 5.29 2.76
C ILE A 92 -8.92 4.30 3.64
N PRO A 93 -10.25 4.39 3.69
CA PRO A 93 -11.02 3.46 4.50
C PRO A 93 -10.98 2.05 3.90
N ILE A 94 -10.88 1.06 4.75
CA ILE A 94 -11.04 -0.33 4.35
C ILE A 94 -12.53 -0.67 4.48
N SER A 95 -13.17 -0.89 3.33
CA SER A 95 -14.61 -1.03 3.24
C SER A 95 -15.05 -2.48 3.22
N CYS A 96 -16.23 -2.74 3.80
CA CYS A 96 -16.91 -4.04 3.73
C CYS A 96 -18.38 -3.86 3.31
N LYS A 97 -19.03 -4.97 2.98
CA LYS A 97 -20.45 -5.00 2.62
C LYS A 97 -21.18 -6.05 3.46
N PHE A 98 -22.33 -5.66 4.00
CA PHE A 98 -23.29 -6.55 4.63
C PHE A 98 -24.68 -6.09 4.22
N GLY A 99 -25.37 -6.83 3.34
CA GLY A 99 -26.61 -6.35 2.76
C GLY A 99 -27.49 -7.44 2.11
N GLY A 100 -27.05 -8.68 2.13
CA GLY A 100 -27.75 -9.78 1.47
C GLY A 100 -27.64 -9.75 -0.07
N ALA A 101 -28.46 -10.53 -0.75
CA ALA A 101 -28.35 -10.82 -2.16
C ALA A 101 -28.51 -9.60 -3.10
N THR A 102 -29.15 -8.55 -2.66
CA THR A 102 -29.39 -7.34 -3.46
C THR A 102 -28.91 -6.05 -2.79
N GLY A 103 -28.31 -6.15 -1.58
CA GLY A 103 -27.93 -4.99 -0.77
C GLY A 103 -29.10 -4.36 0.00
N ASN A 104 -30.30 -4.93 -0.10
CA ASN A 104 -31.53 -4.35 0.48
C ASN A 104 -31.97 -5.01 1.79
N MET A 105 -31.22 -5.99 2.32
CA MET A 105 -31.59 -6.76 3.53
C MET A 105 -32.95 -7.46 3.41
N ASN A 106 -33.34 -7.92 2.22
CA ASN A 106 -34.71 -8.43 1.96
C ASN A 106 -35.06 -9.60 2.88
N ALA A 107 -34.23 -10.65 2.91
CA ALA A 107 -34.45 -11.83 3.75
C ALA A 107 -34.47 -11.46 5.24
N HIS A 108 -33.55 -10.59 5.67
CA HIS A 108 -33.47 -10.11 7.03
C HIS A 108 -34.74 -9.37 7.48
N LYS A 109 -35.24 -8.45 6.63
CA LYS A 109 -36.43 -7.66 6.92
C LYS A 109 -37.70 -8.49 6.93
N VAL A 110 -37.78 -9.52 6.07
CA VAL A 110 -38.93 -10.44 6.06
C VAL A 110 -38.96 -11.29 7.34
N ALA A 111 -37.80 -11.83 7.74
CA ALA A 111 -37.73 -12.69 8.92
C ALA A 111 -37.85 -11.91 10.24
N PHE A 112 -37.19 -10.73 10.34
CA PHE A 112 -37.16 -9.92 11.54
C PHE A 112 -37.42 -8.44 11.22
N PRO A 113 -38.67 -8.06 10.92
CA PRO A 113 -39.04 -6.72 10.44
C PRO A 113 -38.83 -5.60 11.48
N LYS A 114 -38.72 -5.93 12.74
CA LYS A 114 -38.54 -4.96 13.83
C LYS A 114 -37.08 -4.56 14.08
N ILE A 115 -36.12 -5.25 13.44
CA ILE A 115 -34.70 -4.96 13.61
C ILE A 115 -34.31 -3.87 12.61
N ASP A 116 -33.55 -2.86 13.07
CA ASP A 116 -32.85 -1.93 12.18
C ASP A 116 -31.59 -2.62 11.62
N TRP A 117 -31.75 -3.19 10.45
CA TRP A 117 -30.68 -3.94 9.79
C TRP A 117 -29.56 -3.04 9.27
N ILE A 118 -29.81 -1.75 9.05
CA ILE A 118 -28.77 -0.80 8.65
C ILE A 118 -27.87 -0.52 9.85
N ASP A 119 -28.45 -0.24 11.02
CA ASP A 119 -27.69 -0.05 12.25
C ASP A 119 -26.95 -1.35 12.64
N PHE A 120 -27.62 -2.50 12.51
CA PHE A 120 -26.96 -3.80 12.73
C PHE A 120 -25.70 -3.96 11.86
N SER A 121 -25.78 -3.67 10.55
CA SER A 121 -24.66 -3.77 9.61
C SER A 121 -23.53 -2.79 9.93
N ASN A 122 -23.89 -1.57 10.33
CA ASN A 122 -22.93 -0.57 10.80
C ASN A 122 -22.17 -1.07 12.05
N ASN A 123 -22.91 -1.63 13.01
CA ASN A 123 -22.31 -2.15 14.23
C ASN A 123 -21.44 -3.39 13.97
N PHE A 124 -21.85 -4.25 13.03
CA PHE A 124 -21.04 -5.36 12.57
C PHE A 124 -19.71 -4.88 11.95
N ALA A 125 -19.76 -3.94 11.01
CA ALA A 125 -18.57 -3.37 10.39
C ALA A 125 -17.64 -2.70 11.43
N LYS A 126 -18.21 -1.91 12.37
CA LYS A 126 -17.48 -1.28 13.47
C LYS A 126 -16.74 -2.29 14.35
N LYS A 127 -17.36 -3.41 14.70
CA LYS A 127 -16.72 -4.48 15.48
C LYS A 127 -15.48 -5.05 14.80
N LEU A 128 -15.45 -5.04 13.49
CA LEU A 128 -14.31 -5.48 12.67
C LEU A 128 -13.32 -4.33 12.38
N ASN A 129 -13.61 -3.11 12.84
CA ASN A 129 -12.90 -1.88 12.47
C ASN A 129 -12.83 -1.71 10.94
N LEU A 130 -13.94 -1.98 10.25
CA LEU A 130 -14.13 -1.74 8.83
C LEU A 130 -15.17 -0.64 8.63
N LYS A 131 -15.18 -0.05 7.44
CA LYS A 131 -16.22 0.90 7.02
C LYS A 131 -17.30 0.15 6.24
N LEU A 132 -18.56 0.25 6.68
CA LEU A 132 -19.67 -0.26 5.89
C LEU A 132 -19.82 0.56 4.61
N SER A 133 -19.88 -0.10 3.46
CA SER A 133 -20.36 0.48 2.20
C SER A 133 -21.89 0.35 2.13
N TYR A 134 -22.57 1.48 2.06
CA TYR A 134 -24.03 1.55 1.94
C TYR A 134 -24.45 2.83 1.21
N PRO A 135 -25.42 2.77 0.26
CA PRO A 135 -26.07 1.57 -0.27
C PRO A 135 -25.14 0.76 -1.19
N THR A 136 -25.43 -0.54 -1.36
CA THR A 136 -24.73 -1.42 -2.30
C THR A 136 -25.74 -2.25 -3.08
N THR A 137 -25.27 -2.93 -4.13
CA THR A 137 -26.00 -4.04 -4.77
C THR A 137 -25.65 -5.35 -4.07
N GLN A 138 -25.52 -6.44 -4.80
CA GLN A 138 -25.03 -7.71 -4.26
C GLN A 138 -23.58 -7.65 -3.81
N ILE A 139 -22.76 -6.83 -4.48
CA ILE A 139 -21.32 -6.67 -4.25
C ILE A 139 -20.99 -5.29 -3.69
N GLU A 140 -19.83 -5.18 -3.07
CA GLU A 140 -19.24 -3.89 -2.67
C GLU A 140 -18.75 -3.14 -3.91
N HIS A 141 -18.68 -1.80 -3.86
CA HIS A 141 -18.29 -0.96 -5.02
C HIS A 141 -16.84 -1.13 -5.45
N TYR A 142 -15.96 -1.54 -4.53
CA TYR A 142 -14.51 -1.60 -4.67
C TYR A 142 -13.79 -0.26 -4.89
N ASP A 143 -14.47 0.88 -4.78
CA ASP A 143 -13.87 2.19 -4.99
C ASP A 143 -12.73 2.48 -4.01
N ASN A 144 -12.92 2.16 -2.71
CA ASN A 144 -11.86 2.32 -1.71
C ASN A 144 -10.74 1.31 -1.90
N LEU A 145 -11.04 0.10 -2.33
CA LEU A 145 -10.05 -0.90 -2.68
C LEU A 145 -9.22 -0.46 -3.89
N ALA A 146 -9.86 0.06 -4.92
CA ALA A 146 -9.19 0.63 -6.09
C ALA A 146 -8.27 1.80 -5.69
N ARG A 147 -8.75 2.74 -4.85
CA ARG A 147 -7.91 3.83 -4.31
C ARG A 147 -6.69 3.32 -3.56
N LEU A 148 -6.84 2.25 -2.77
CA LEU A 148 -5.73 1.64 -2.04
C LEU A 148 -4.67 1.10 -3.01
N PHE A 149 -5.08 0.31 -4.01
CA PHE A 149 -4.16 -0.23 -5.01
C PHE A 149 -3.55 0.84 -5.92
N ASP A 150 -4.29 1.88 -6.27
CA ASP A 150 -3.74 3.04 -6.98
C ASP A 150 -2.67 3.78 -6.17
N ASN A 151 -2.83 3.84 -4.85
CA ASN A 151 -1.82 4.43 -3.99
C ASN A 151 -0.58 3.53 -3.85
N PHE A 152 -0.73 2.21 -3.72
CA PHE A 152 0.39 1.27 -3.81
C PHE A 152 1.16 1.43 -5.12
N LYS A 153 0.45 1.51 -6.23
CA LYS A 153 1.05 1.74 -7.56
C LYS A 153 1.87 3.03 -7.59
N ARG A 154 1.36 4.13 -7.03
CA ARG A 154 2.09 5.41 -6.97
C ARG A 154 3.36 5.31 -6.14
N ILE A 155 3.31 4.70 -4.94
CA ILE A 155 4.50 4.47 -4.11
C ILE A 155 5.52 3.63 -4.87
N ASN A 156 5.10 2.53 -5.49
CA ASN A 156 5.99 1.67 -6.28
C ASN A 156 6.60 2.41 -7.47
N THR A 157 5.86 3.29 -8.15
CA THR A 157 6.39 4.12 -9.23
C THR A 157 7.47 5.08 -8.73
N ILE A 158 7.29 5.69 -7.56
CA ILE A 158 8.31 6.57 -6.96
C ILE A 158 9.56 5.78 -6.61
N ILE A 159 9.42 4.57 -6.07
CA ILE A 159 10.55 3.67 -5.76
C ILE A 159 11.27 3.24 -7.05
N LEU A 160 10.53 2.94 -8.12
CA LEU A 160 11.11 2.63 -9.42
C LEU A 160 11.92 3.81 -9.99
N ASP A 161 11.43 5.04 -9.87
CA ASP A 161 12.15 6.24 -10.28
C ASP A 161 13.44 6.41 -9.47
N LEU A 162 13.36 6.27 -8.15
CA LEU A 162 14.53 6.32 -7.26
C LEU A 162 15.58 5.27 -7.66
N ASN A 163 15.16 4.04 -7.88
CA ASN A 163 16.08 2.96 -8.29
C ASN A 163 16.74 3.23 -9.64
N LYS A 164 16.01 3.82 -10.59
CA LYS A 164 16.57 4.22 -11.89
C LYS A 164 17.60 5.33 -11.75
N ASP A 165 17.33 6.33 -10.92
CA ASP A 165 18.28 7.41 -10.67
C ASP A 165 19.55 6.89 -9.98
N LEU A 166 19.43 6.05 -8.95
CA LEU A 166 20.58 5.41 -8.30
C LEU A 166 21.40 4.59 -9.29
N TRP A 167 20.75 3.84 -10.16
CA TRP A 167 21.41 3.06 -11.18
C TRP A 167 22.16 3.93 -12.21
N GLN A 168 21.55 5.05 -12.61
CA GLN A 168 22.23 6.03 -13.47
C GLN A 168 23.41 6.67 -12.77
N TYR A 169 23.31 7.01 -11.48
CA TYR A 169 24.40 7.59 -10.71
C TYR A 169 25.61 6.65 -10.61
N ILE A 170 25.37 5.33 -10.54
CA ILE A 170 26.44 4.34 -10.65
C ILE A 170 27.08 4.36 -12.04
N SER A 171 26.28 4.40 -13.11
CA SER A 171 26.78 4.41 -14.49
C SER A 171 27.52 5.69 -14.87
N MET A 172 27.30 6.79 -14.12
CA MET A 172 27.97 8.10 -14.29
C MET A 172 29.13 8.31 -13.31
N ASP A 173 29.54 7.28 -12.58
CA ASP A 173 30.60 7.33 -11.56
C ASP A 173 30.32 8.30 -10.40
N TYR A 174 29.05 8.65 -10.15
CA TYR A 174 28.66 9.39 -8.94
C TYR A 174 28.64 8.50 -7.71
N PHE A 175 28.31 7.22 -7.89
CA PHE A 175 28.41 6.18 -6.89
C PHE A 175 29.31 5.05 -7.36
N GLN A 176 30.06 4.50 -6.44
CA GLN A 176 30.82 3.29 -6.65
C GLN A 176 30.24 2.16 -5.80
N GLN A 177 30.02 1.00 -6.43
CA GLN A 177 29.53 -0.17 -5.70
C GLN A 177 30.58 -0.71 -4.75
N LYS A 178 30.14 -1.05 -3.54
CA LYS A 178 31.01 -1.65 -2.53
C LYS A 178 31.23 -3.12 -2.86
N ILE A 179 32.49 -3.50 -3.00
CA ILE A 179 32.86 -4.90 -3.23
C ILE A 179 32.81 -5.62 -1.88
N ILE A 180 31.99 -6.65 -1.75
CA ILE A 180 31.95 -7.53 -0.58
C ILE A 180 32.92 -8.68 -0.84
N LYS A 181 33.87 -8.90 0.07
CA LYS A 181 34.86 -9.97 -0.04
C LYS A 181 34.14 -11.32 -0.09
N ASN A 182 34.44 -12.13 -1.12
CA ASN A 182 33.83 -13.42 -1.44
C ASN A 182 32.47 -13.38 -2.15
N GLU A 183 32.01 -12.22 -2.61
CA GLU A 183 30.83 -12.14 -3.48
C GLU A 183 31.25 -12.38 -4.94
N VAL A 184 30.54 -13.30 -5.62
CA VAL A 184 30.76 -13.57 -7.04
C VAL A 184 29.83 -12.66 -7.84
N GLY A 185 30.36 -11.52 -8.30
CA GLY A 185 29.58 -10.53 -9.04
C GLY A 185 29.13 -11.02 -10.43
N SER A 186 30.00 -11.68 -11.15
CA SER A 186 29.71 -12.24 -12.48
C SER A 186 30.65 -13.41 -12.78
N SER A 187 30.10 -14.53 -13.25
CA SER A 187 30.88 -15.69 -13.65
C SER A 187 31.70 -15.49 -14.95
N ALA A 188 31.17 -14.61 -15.83
CA ALA A 188 31.80 -14.33 -17.14
C ALA A 188 32.64 -13.06 -17.16
N MET A 189 32.43 -12.13 -16.22
CA MET A 189 33.11 -10.85 -16.14
C MET A 189 33.54 -10.58 -14.68
N PRO A 190 34.62 -11.23 -14.19
CA PRO A 190 34.99 -11.18 -12.76
C PRO A 190 35.46 -9.80 -12.28
N HIS A 191 35.76 -8.87 -13.20
CA HIS A 191 36.09 -7.49 -12.90
C HIS A 191 34.87 -6.59 -12.64
N LYS A 192 33.66 -7.12 -12.81
CA LYS A 192 32.41 -6.37 -12.72
C LYS A 192 31.64 -6.79 -11.47
N VAL A 193 31.20 -5.82 -10.69
CA VAL A 193 30.23 -6.03 -9.61
C VAL A 193 28.82 -5.95 -10.18
N ASN A 194 27.98 -6.95 -9.94
CA ASN A 194 26.56 -6.87 -10.30
C ASN A 194 25.78 -6.32 -9.11
N PRO A 195 25.05 -5.23 -9.27
CA PRO A 195 24.08 -4.79 -8.28
C PRO A 195 22.89 -5.76 -8.30
N ILE A 196 22.62 -6.42 -7.23
CA ILE A 196 21.39 -7.19 -7.01
C ILE A 196 20.63 -6.54 -5.86
#